data_77ea78c5eb505fd147e7828adce49513
#
_entry.id   77ea78c5eb505fd147e7828adce49513
#
_cell.length_a   1.000
_cell.length_b   1.000
_cell.length_c   1.000
_cell.angle_alpha   90.00
_cell.angle_beta   90.00
_cell.angle_gamma   90.00
#
_symmetry.space_group_name_H-M   'P 1'
#
loop_
_entity.id
_entity.type
_entity.pdbx_description
1 polymer ?
#
loop_
_entity_poly.entity_id
_entity_poly.type
_entity_poly.pdbx_seq_one_letter_code
_entity_poly.pdbx_strand_id
1 'polypeptide(L)'
;MTGSKLDIEYYQQTSPWTLNGEKIPVVDENEHLGLVVSGLQEEERNIDANIASCRKSLFALLGPCYSFKCLLTPTVQTHLWCTYNLPVLCSGLASLPIRPAIMSPIVVFHHKILRSFLKLSSSSPIPALYFLLGQLPIEAKLHLDFLSLFFTIWNNQHTTIHKVVMYILQMSDNSSITWAAHLRTLCLKYRLPDPLKLLKNEQAWSKQRWSELTKTMITVYHEPEQRLKARRNSKMDYLNVQLQGLSGKPHPALLNVSNTQDIPKLRQHLKMLTGDYLTAERLALDTGSNPKCKLCLAPTENIDHILTKCRATADIKQRMLPELLNSVAIAQPDCIILNLPTQAQYLTQFILDCTSPNLPGNCRIAAHNPLVGTIFHVSRHWCFAASQSRGRLLKQLNKLKH
;
A
#
# COMPACT_ATOMS: atom_id res chain seq x y z
N MET A 1 17.67 31.54 7.60
CA MET A 1 17.68 32.72 6.70
C MET A 1 17.38 32.19 5.31
N THR A 2 16.33 32.66 4.67
CA THR A 2 15.97 32.35 3.29
C THR A 2 16.82 33.21 2.38
N GLY A 3 17.99 32.74 1.96
CA GLY A 3 18.86 33.52 1.09
C GLY A 3 18.58 33.25 -0.37
N SER A 4 18.28 34.28 -1.15
CA SER A 4 18.44 34.26 -2.60
C SER A 4 19.95 34.14 -2.93
N LYS A 5 20.31 33.76 -4.18
CA LYS A 5 21.73 33.79 -4.59
C LYS A 5 22.44 35.14 -4.25
N LEU A 6 21.71 36.23 -4.38
CA LEU A 6 22.16 37.58 -4.04
C LEU A 6 22.46 37.75 -2.54
N ASP A 7 21.66 37.14 -1.66
CA ASP A 7 21.89 37.19 -0.21
C ASP A 7 23.15 36.41 0.17
N ILE A 8 23.42 35.29 -0.49
CA ILE A 8 24.59 34.46 -0.24
C ILE A 8 25.88 35.23 -0.64
N GLU A 9 25.90 35.82 -1.83
CA GLU A 9 27.01 36.66 -2.30
C GLU A 9 27.24 37.85 -1.36
N TYR A 10 26.18 38.50 -0.89
CA TYR A 10 26.25 39.59 0.06
C TYR A 10 26.85 39.16 1.39
N TYR A 11 26.37 38.05 1.99
CA TYR A 11 26.92 37.54 3.26
C TYR A 11 28.31 36.97 3.14
N GLN A 12 28.70 36.42 1.99
CA GLN A 12 30.10 36.01 1.74
C GLN A 12 31.05 37.18 1.73
N GLN A 13 30.59 38.36 1.29
CA GLN A 13 31.43 39.57 1.19
C GLN A 13 31.41 40.42 2.47
N THR A 14 30.27 40.52 3.15
CA THR A 14 30.07 41.53 4.22
C THR A 14 30.20 41.00 5.64
N SER A 15 30.05 39.69 5.86
CA SER A 15 30.08 39.10 7.21
C SER A 15 30.92 37.82 7.23
N PRO A 16 32.27 37.93 7.25
CA PRO A 16 33.12 36.77 7.31
C PRO A 16 33.02 36.14 8.69
N TRP A 17 32.16 35.13 8.81
CA TRP A 17 32.17 34.25 9.97
C TRP A 17 33.47 33.45 9.94
N THR A 18 34.25 33.52 11.01
CA THR A 18 35.52 32.81 11.12
C THR A 18 35.48 31.81 12.26
N LEU A 19 36.07 30.66 12.04
CA LEU A 19 36.35 29.66 13.07
C LEU A 19 37.87 29.41 13.08
N ASN A 20 38.51 29.66 14.21
CA ASN A 20 39.96 29.55 14.35
C ASN A 20 40.75 30.35 13.30
N GLY A 21 40.24 31.53 12.88
CA GLY A 21 40.85 32.38 11.86
C GLY A 21 40.58 32.02 10.41
N GLU A 22 39.93 30.90 10.14
CA GLU A 22 39.49 30.50 8.80
C GLU A 22 38.06 30.96 8.52
N LYS A 23 37.80 31.47 7.31
CA LYS A 23 36.46 31.88 6.89
C LYS A 23 35.55 30.67 6.75
N ILE A 24 34.37 30.71 7.40
CA ILE A 24 33.33 29.72 7.20
C ILE A 24 32.60 30.03 5.88
N PRO A 25 32.55 29.08 4.92
CA PRO A 25 31.83 29.32 3.67
C PRO A 25 30.33 29.43 3.90
N VAL A 26 29.69 30.38 3.27
CA VAL A 26 28.22 30.48 3.18
C VAL A 26 27.79 29.64 1.98
N VAL A 27 26.99 28.66 2.21
CA VAL A 27 26.54 27.69 1.17
C VAL A 27 25.02 27.69 1.08
N ASP A 28 24.52 27.36 -0.10
CA ASP A 28 23.06 27.24 -0.34
C ASP A 28 22.43 26.05 0.40
N GLU A 29 23.24 25.00 0.50
CA GLU A 29 22.82 23.77 1.15
C GLU A 29 24.02 23.10 1.83
N ASN A 30 23.71 22.38 2.90
CA ASN A 30 24.66 21.53 3.59
C ASN A 30 23.97 20.28 4.09
N GLU A 31 24.65 19.15 4.07
CA GLU A 31 24.15 17.91 4.66
C GLU A 31 24.57 17.85 6.13
N HIS A 32 23.59 17.72 7.03
CA HIS A 32 23.81 17.55 8.45
C HIS A 32 23.05 16.35 8.97
N LEU A 33 23.74 15.35 9.49
CA LEU A 33 23.15 14.10 10.01
C LEU A 33 22.22 13.39 9.01
N GLY A 34 22.55 13.43 7.73
CA GLY A 34 21.75 12.81 6.67
C GLY A 34 20.52 13.61 6.23
N LEU A 35 20.42 14.87 6.70
CA LEU A 35 19.39 15.82 6.25
C LEU A 35 20.05 16.94 5.44
N VAL A 36 19.44 17.27 4.32
CA VAL A 36 19.79 18.46 3.55
C VAL A 36 19.18 19.67 4.26
N VAL A 37 20.03 20.52 4.82
CA VAL A 37 19.63 21.82 5.36
C VAL A 37 19.82 22.85 4.25
N SER A 38 18.75 23.51 3.86
CA SER A 38 18.72 24.46 2.74
C SER A 38 17.84 25.65 3.07
N GLY A 39 18.22 26.83 2.56
CA GLY A 39 17.38 28.03 2.69
C GLY A 39 16.08 27.98 1.88
N LEU A 40 16.02 27.14 0.84
CA LEU A 40 14.87 27.01 -0.06
C LEU A 40 14.62 25.54 -0.37
N GLN A 41 13.32 25.15 -0.41
CA GLN A 41 12.88 23.81 -0.81
C GLN A 41 13.49 22.65 0.00
N GLU A 42 13.74 22.88 1.30
CA GLU A 42 14.36 21.88 2.17
C GLU A 42 13.59 20.57 2.22
N GLU A 43 12.27 20.65 2.26
CA GLU A 43 11.38 19.47 2.33
C GLU A 43 11.45 18.64 1.03
N GLU A 44 11.40 19.30 -0.14
CA GLU A 44 11.48 18.65 -1.45
C GLU A 44 12.84 17.97 -1.65
N ARG A 45 13.93 18.68 -1.31
CA ARG A 45 15.30 18.14 -1.44
C ARG A 45 15.52 16.90 -0.56
N ASN A 46 15.03 16.93 0.67
CA ASN A 46 15.09 15.76 1.56
C ASN A 46 14.26 14.59 1.05
N ILE A 47 13.07 14.83 0.49
CA ILE A 47 12.25 13.77 -0.13
C ILE A 47 12.99 13.15 -1.32
N ASP A 48 13.59 13.94 -2.20
CA ASP A 48 14.31 13.44 -3.37
C ASP A 48 15.57 12.66 -2.97
N ALA A 49 16.34 13.16 -1.99
CA ALA A 49 17.50 12.46 -1.43
C ALA A 49 17.11 11.11 -0.80
N ASN A 50 16.02 11.08 -0.04
CA ASN A 50 15.51 9.85 0.57
C ASN A 50 15.01 8.85 -0.48
N ILE A 51 14.30 9.31 -1.52
CA ILE A 51 13.88 8.45 -2.64
C ILE A 51 15.11 7.86 -3.35
N ALA A 52 16.15 8.65 -3.59
CA ALA A 52 17.39 8.18 -4.22
C ALA A 52 18.11 7.14 -3.36
N SER A 53 18.26 7.41 -2.05
CA SER A 53 18.88 6.51 -1.07
C SER A 53 18.08 5.21 -0.91
N CYS A 54 16.74 5.33 -0.84
CA CYS A 54 15.86 4.18 -0.77
C CYS A 54 15.93 3.31 -2.03
N ARG A 55 16.06 3.90 -3.23
CA ARG A 55 16.29 3.14 -4.47
C ARG A 55 17.58 2.33 -4.41
N LYS A 56 18.68 2.93 -3.95
CA LYS A 56 19.98 2.25 -3.79
C LYS A 56 19.84 1.06 -2.82
N SER A 57 19.26 1.30 -1.63
CA SER A 57 19.00 0.26 -0.63
C SER A 57 18.09 -0.85 -1.17
N LEU A 58 17.04 -0.50 -1.90
CA LEU A 58 16.10 -1.45 -2.49
C LEU A 58 16.78 -2.34 -3.53
N PHE A 59 17.64 -1.77 -4.40
CA PHE A 59 18.42 -2.54 -5.37
C PHE A 59 19.46 -3.43 -4.71
N ALA A 60 20.10 -2.99 -3.64
CA ALA A 60 21.03 -3.81 -2.90
C ALA A 60 20.34 -5.01 -2.24
N LEU A 61 19.16 -4.81 -1.64
CA LEU A 61 18.42 -5.83 -0.91
C LEU A 61 17.61 -6.77 -1.83
N LEU A 62 16.92 -6.20 -2.81
CA LEU A 62 15.96 -6.90 -3.67
C LEU A 62 16.41 -6.95 -5.14
N GLY A 63 17.59 -6.44 -5.48
CA GLY A 63 18.10 -6.38 -6.85
C GLY A 63 18.03 -7.73 -7.57
N PRO A 64 18.54 -8.81 -6.98
CA PRO A 64 18.41 -10.16 -7.55
C PRO A 64 16.95 -10.62 -7.67
N CYS A 65 16.07 -10.08 -6.87
CA CYS A 65 14.65 -10.40 -6.81
C CYS A 65 13.78 -9.54 -7.74
N TYR A 66 14.28 -8.42 -8.25
CA TYR A 66 13.60 -7.58 -9.25
C TYR A 66 13.68 -8.19 -10.65
N SER A 67 14.74 -8.93 -10.97
CA SER A 67 14.77 -9.73 -12.17
C SER A 67 13.71 -10.83 -12.07
N PHE A 68 13.10 -11.20 -13.20
CA PHE A 68 11.95 -12.12 -13.32
C PHE A 68 12.05 -13.46 -12.56
N LYS A 69 13.16 -13.75 -11.93
CA LYS A 69 13.48 -14.96 -11.16
C LYS A 69 13.27 -14.80 -9.65
N CYS A 70 12.66 -13.70 -9.18
CA CYS A 70 12.45 -13.49 -7.75
C CYS A 70 11.56 -14.57 -7.13
N LEU A 71 12.13 -15.28 -6.19
CA LEU A 71 11.54 -16.37 -5.44
C LEU A 71 10.77 -15.90 -4.20
N LEU A 72 10.80 -14.58 -3.91
CA LEU A 72 10.18 -14.02 -2.71
C LEU A 72 8.69 -13.75 -2.93
N THR A 73 7.89 -14.18 -1.97
CA THR A 73 6.45 -13.90 -1.94
C THR A 73 6.19 -12.41 -1.67
N PRO A 74 5.03 -11.85 -2.09
CA PRO A 74 4.68 -10.47 -1.77
C PRO A 74 4.73 -10.13 -0.29
N THR A 75 4.38 -11.07 0.58
CA THR A 75 4.42 -10.90 2.05
C THR A 75 5.84 -10.73 2.56
N VAL A 76 6.79 -11.55 2.08
CA VAL A 76 8.22 -11.43 2.43
C VAL A 76 8.79 -10.11 1.88
N GLN A 77 8.49 -9.77 0.62
CA GLN A 77 8.95 -8.50 0.03
C GLN A 77 8.43 -7.30 0.82
N THR A 78 7.16 -7.33 1.26
CA THR A 78 6.57 -6.28 2.09
C THR A 78 7.23 -6.21 3.46
N HIS A 79 7.53 -7.35 4.08
CA HIS A 79 8.24 -7.37 5.35
C HIS A 79 9.64 -6.74 5.24
N LEU A 80 10.40 -7.13 4.24
CA LEU A 80 11.73 -6.54 3.96
C LEU A 80 11.65 -5.03 3.66
N TRP A 81 10.63 -4.63 2.90
CA TRP A 81 10.36 -3.22 2.64
C TRP A 81 10.11 -2.43 3.93
N CYS A 82 9.21 -2.90 4.78
CA CYS A 82 8.84 -2.23 6.01
C CYS A 82 10.00 -2.18 7.02
N THR A 83 10.85 -3.21 7.03
CA THR A 83 11.95 -3.33 8.00
C THR A 83 13.19 -2.53 7.59
N TYR A 84 13.55 -2.53 6.30
CA TYR A 84 14.83 -1.97 5.85
C TYR A 84 14.69 -0.72 4.99
N ASN A 85 13.76 -0.70 4.03
CA ASN A 85 13.70 0.37 3.03
C ASN A 85 12.76 1.52 3.41
N LEU A 86 11.64 1.20 4.04
CA LEU A 86 10.69 2.23 4.49
C LEU A 86 11.29 3.19 5.53
N PRO A 87 12.10 2.72 6.52
CA PRO A 87 12.83 3.62 7.41
C PRO A 87 13.80 4.54 6.68
N VAL A 88 14.50 4.05 5.64
CA VAL A 88 15.37 4.89 4.80
C VAL A 88 14.57 5.96 4.05
N LEU A 89 13.42 5.56 3.47
CA LEU A 89 12.53 6.48 2.77
C LEU A 89 11.98 7.58 3.68
N CYS A 90 11.71 7.28 4.95
CA CYS A 90 11.14 8.20 5.93
C CYS A 90 12.22 8.91 6.77
N SER A 91 13.51 8.62 6.55
CA SER A 91 14.61 9.13 7.40
C SER A 91 14.58 10.66 7.49
N GLY A 92 14.64 11.19 8.71
CA GLY A 92 14.68 12.62 8.99
C GLY A 92 13.40 13.41 8.69
N LEU A 93 12.47 12.87 7.90
CA LEU A 93 11.27 13.60 7.50
C LEU A 93 10.34 13.96 8.69
N ALA A 94 10.45 13.25 9.81
CA ALA A 94 9.71 13.59 11.03
C ALA A 94 10.14 14.93 11.66
N SER A 95 11.31 15.47 11.34
CA SER A 95 11.75 16.78 11.81
C SER A 95 11.24 17.94 10.96
N LEU A 96 10.68 17.65 9.78
CA LEU A 96 10.21 18.63 8.81
C LEU A 96 8.68 18.77 8.83
N PRO A 97 8.13 19.99 8.67
CA PRO A 97 6.66 20.18 8.55
C PRO A 97 6.17 19.85 7.13
N ILE A 98 6.23 18.57 6.74
CA ILE A 98 5.93 18.15 5.37
C ILE A 98 4.49 18.45 4.99
N ARG A 99 4.29 19.32 4.03
CA ARG A 99 2.98 19.71 3.49
C ARG A 99 2.44 18.63 2.55
N PRO A 100 1.10 18.41 2.52
CA PRO A 100 0.48 17.44 1.62
C PRO A 100 0.84 17.64 0.13
N ALA A 101 1.02 18.89 -0.32
CA ALA A 101 1.37 19.21 -1.70
C ALA A 101 2.76 18.65 -2.09
N ILE A 102 3.70 18.61 -1.15
CA ILE A 102 5.09 18.17 -1.38
C ILE A 102 5.23 16.66 -1.23
N MET A 103 4.26 16.00 -0.61
CA MET A 103 4.28 14.55 -0.33
C MET A 103 4.08 13.69 -1.59
N SER A 104 3.60 14.25 -2.70
CA SER A 104 3.24 13.49 -3.91
C SER A 104 4.36 12.57 -4.45
N PRO A 105 5.64 12.98 -4.56
CA PRO A 105 6.70 12.10 -5.08
C PRO A 105 6.90 10.85 -4.23
N ILE A 106 6.90 10.97 -2.89
CA ILE A 106 7.08 9.84 -1.97
C ILE A 106 5.89 8.88 -2.03
N VAL A 107 4.67 9.40 -2.14
CA VAL A 107 3.43 8.61 -2.29
C VAL A 107 3.46 7.82 -3.60
N VAL A 108 3.79 8.48 -4.72
CA VAL A 108 3.90 7.83 -6.03
C VAL A 108 4.98 6.75 -6.03
N PHE A 109 6.14 7.04 -5.44
CA PHE A 109 7.23 6.07 -5.30
C PHE A 109 6.79 4.85 -4.49
N HIS A 110 6.17 5.06 -3.33
CA HIS A 110 5.66 3.99 -2.47
C HIS A 110 4.64 3.10 -3.22
N HIS A 111 3.68 3.70 -3.93
CA HIS A 111 2.70 2.93 -4.71
C HIS A 111 3.35 2.10 -5.83
N LYS A 112 4.39 2.62 -6.50
CA LYS A 112 5.15 1.84 -7.51
C LYS A 112 5.78 0.59 -6.89
N ILE A 113 6.35 0.74 -5.69
CA ILE A 113 6.96 -0.38 -4.97
C ILE A 113 5.92 -1.44 -4.57
N LEU A 114 4.79 -1.03 -3.95
CA LEU A 114 3.73 -1.96 -3.57
C LEU A 114 3.14 -2.70 -4.78
N ARG A 115 2.93 -2.00 -5.90
CA ARG A 115 2.49 -2.64 -7.16
C ARG A 115 3.51 -3.65 -7.67
N SER A 116 4.80 -3.34 -7.55
CA SER A 116 5.86 -4.25 -7.99
C SER A 116 5.88 -5.56 -7.19
N PHE A 117 5.59 -5.52 -5.88
CA PHE A 117 5.50 -6.71 -5.04
C PHE A 117 4.33 -7.61 -5.44
N LEU A 118 3.18 -7.02 -5.72
CA LEU A 118 1.99 -7.74 -6.15
C LEU A 118 2.00 -8.08 -7.66
N LYS A 119 2.97 -7.53 -8.42
CA LYS A 119 3.07 -7.63 -9.89
C LYS A 119 1.79 -7.17 -10.60
N LEU A 120 1.20 -6.12 -10.06
CA LEU A 120 0.02 -5.43 -10.62
C LEU A 120 0.45 -4.28 -11.54
N SER A 121 -0.45 -3.85 -12.42
CA SER A 121 -0.22 -2.75 -13.36
C SER A 121 -0.27 -1.38 -12.67
N SER A 122 0.15 -0.34 -13.39
CA SER A 122 0.03 1.05 -12.92
C SER A 122 -1.43 1.50 -12.74
N SER A 123 -2.37 0.85 -13.42
CA SER A 123 -3.81 1.14 -13.36
C SER A 123 -4.55 0.44 -12.21
N SER A 124 -3.85 -0.41 -11.45
CA SER A 124 -4.45 -1.12 -10.30
C SER A 124 -4.88 -0.15 -9.21
N PRO A 125 -6.06 -0.36 -8.60
CA PRO A 125 -6.58 0.50 -7.55
C PRO A 125 -5.64 0.60 -6.35
N ILE A 126 -5.37 1.82 -5.88
CA ILE A 126 -4.51 2.07 -4.71
C ILE A 126 -5.05 1.40 -3.44
N PRO A 127 -6.36 1.46 -3.12
CA PRO A 127 -6.89 0.77 -1.96
C PRO A 127 -6.62 -0.75 -1.97
N ALA A 128 -6.61 -1.40 -3.15
CA ALA A 128 -6.30 -2.81 -3.26
C ALA A 128 -4.89 -3.14 -2.74
N LEU A 129 -3.89 -2.26 -2.99
CA LEU A 129 -2.53 -2.45 -2.51
C LEU A 129 -2.50 -2.49 -0.97
N TYR A 130 -3.19 -1.54 -0.34
CA TYR A 130 -3.22 -1.40 1.10
C TYR A 130 -3.95 -2.57 1.78
N PHE A 131 -5.14 -2.95 1.28
CA PHE A 131 -5.91 -4.06 1.86
C PHE A 131 -5.28 -5.42 1.60
N LEU A 132 -4.69 -5.66 0.43
CA LEU A 132 -3.98 -6.92 0.16
C LEU A 132 -2.75 -7.08 1.05
N LEU A 133 -1.97 -6.03 1.24
CA LEU A 133 -0.74 -6.08 2.04
C LEU A 133 -0.95 -5.77 3.52
N GLY A 134 -2.15 -5.34 3.92
CA GLY A 134 -2.46 -4.91 5.28
C GLY A 134 -1.69 -3.65 5.71
N GLN A 135 -1.32 -2.78 4.75
CA GLN A 135 -0.45 -1.62 5.00
C GLN A 135 -1.25 -0.33 5.12
N LEU A 136 -0.81 0.55 6.01
CA LEU A 136 -1.27 1.93 6.05
C LEU A 136 -0.68 2.73 4.88
N PRO A 137 -1.34 3.82 4.44
CA PRO A 137 -0.74 4.79 3.52
C PRO A 137 0.59 5.33 4.07
N ILE A 138 1.52 5.68 3.18
CA ILE A 138 2.83 6.23 3.58
C ILE A 138 2.69 7.51 4.41
N GLU A 139 1.69 8.32 4.12
CA GLU A 139 1.32 9.50 4.92
C GLU A 139 1.09 9.14 6.40
N ALA A 140 0.35 8.08 6.65
CA ALA A 140 0.09 7.60 8.01
C ALA A 140 1.39 7.20 8.73
N LYS A 141 2.34 6.57 8.01
CA LYS A 141 3.65 6.22 8.57
C LYS A 141 4.46 7.45 8.94
N LEU A 142 4.52 8.46 8.06
CA LEU A 142 5.22 9.73 8.33
C LEU A 142 4.62 10.45 9.53
N HIS A 143 3.29 10.47 9.66
CA HIS A 143 2.63 11.06 10.81
C HIS A 143 2.89 10.28 12.11
N LEU A 144 2.99 8.94 12.04
CA LEU A 144 3.39 8.12 13.19
C LEU A 144 4.82 8.46 13.64
N ASP A 145 5.75 8.61 12.71
CA ASP A 145 7.14 8.95 13.01
C ASP A 145 7.24 10.36 13.62
N PHE A 146 6.49 11.32 13.07
CA PHE A 146 6.39 12.69 13.58
C PHE A 146 5.86 12.70 15.03
N LEU A 147 4.77 11.99 15.30
CA LEU A 147 4.18 11.90 16.64
C LEU A 147 5.07 11.12 17.62
N SER A 148 5.88 10.18 17.14
CA SER A 148 6.89 9.48 17.93
C SER A 148 8.04 10.42 18.31
N LEU A 149 8.49 11.28 17.38
CA LEU A 149 9.48 12.33 17.67
C LEU A 149 8.93 13.31 18.73
N PHE A 150 7.69 13.77 18.56
CA PHE A 150 7.04 14.62 19.56
C PHE A 150 7.02 13.96 20.94
N PHE A 151 6.67 12.68 21.02
CA PHE A 151 6.70 11.94 22.29
C PHE A 151 8.09 11.94 22.92
N THR A 152 9.14 11.77 22.13
CA THR A 152 10.52 11.78 22.61
C THR A 152 10.88 13.15 23.19
N ILE A 153 10.46 14.25 22.54
CA ILE A 153 10.65 15.61 23.02
C ILE A 153 9.86 15.85 24.32
N TRP A 154 8.60 15.44 24.34
CA TRP A 154 7.73 15.57 25.50
C TRP A 154 8.26 14.84 26.73
N ASN A 155 8.74 13.61 26.56
CA ASN A 155 9.24 12.80 27.67
C ASN A 155 10.60 13.29 28.22
N ASN A 156 11.33 14.15 27.49
CA ASN A 156 12.61 14.71 27.88
C ASN A 156 12.49 16.17 28.37
N GLN A 157 11.73 16.38 29.43
CA GLN A 157 11.33 17.73 29.94
C GLN A 157 12.51 18.66 30.30
N HIS A 158 13.66 18.10 30.66
CA HIS A 158 14.85 18.88 31.07
C HIS A 158 15.69 19.38 29.88
N THR A 159 15.35 18.99 28.65
CA THR A 159 16.12 19.38 27.47
C THR A 159 15.79 20.76 26.94
N THR A 160 16.76 21.42 26.34
CA THR A 160 16.56 22.71 25.67
C THR A 160 15.51 22.60 24.56
N ILE A 161 15.48 21.49 23.84
CA ILE A 161 14.52 21.25 22.76
C ILE A 161 13.06 21.22 23.28
N HIS A 162 12.81 20.63 24.44
CA HIS A 162 11.50 20.66 25.08
C HIS A 162 11.05 22.11 25.37
N LYS A 163 11.94 22.94 25.95
CA LYS A 163 11.65 24.36 26.24
C LYS A 163 11.38 25.16 24.96
N VAL A 164 12.18 24.93 23.91
CA VAL A 164 11.99 25.59 22.61
C VAL A 164 10.66 25.19 21.98
N VAL A 165 10.32 23.91 21.96
CA VAL A 165 9.04 23.42 21.40
C VAL A 165 7.86 23.97 22.19
N MET A 166 7.95 24.03 23.53
CA MET A 166 6.94 24.67 24.39
C MET A 166 6.73 26.14 24.00
N TYR A 167 7.82 26.90 23.86
CA TYR A 167 7.77 28.31 23.47
C TYR A 167 7.14 28.50 22.09
N ILE A 168 7.60 27.74 21.08
CA ILE A 168 7.07 27.82 19.72
C ILE A 168 5.59 27.44 19.69
N LEU A 169 5.16 26.42 20.44
CA LEU A 169 3.75 26.04 20.54
C LEU A 169 2.89 27.14 21.18
N GLN A 170 3.42 27.89 22.13
CA GLN A 170 2.70 29.01 22.74
C GLN A 170 2.53 30.19 21.79
N MET A 171 3.56 30.46 20.97
CA MET A 171 3.62 31.62 20.09
C MET A 171 3.08 31.38 18.67
N SER A 172 2.95 30.11 18.25
CA SER A 172 2.54 29.80 16.89
C SER A 172 1.03 29.96 16.69
N ASP A 173 0.65 30.66 15.63
CA ASP A 173 -0.68 30.60 15.07
C ASP A 173 -0.90 29.29 14.27
N ASN A 174 -2.16 28.87 14.12
CA ASN A 174 -2.51 27.72 13.26
C ASN A 174 -2.26 27.99 11.76
N SER A 175 -2.00 29.23 11.38
CA SER A 175 -1.71 29.65 9.99
C SER A 175 -0.22 29.57 9.63
N SER A 176 0.68 29.39 10.59
CA SER A 176 2.12 29.35 10.34
C SER A 176 2.58 28.00 9.80
N ILE A 177 3.53 28.00 8.85
CA ILE A 177 4.18 26.80 8.32
C ILE A 177 5.34 26.43 9.26
N THR A 178 5.02 25.99 10.46
CA THR A 178 6.01 25.59 11.46
C THR A 178 5.79 24.15 11.88
N TRP A 179 6.83 23.51 12.39
CA TRP A 179 6.75 22.17 12.97
C TRP A 179 5.66 22.09 14.08
N ALA A 180 5.54 23.14 14.89
CA ALA A 180 4.54 23.21 15.96
C ALA A 180 3.10 23.35 15.43
N ALA A 181 2.88 24.14 14.38
CA ALA A 181 1.58 24.23 13.71
C ALA A 181 1.19 22.92 13.05
N HIS A 182 2.15 22.24 12.42
CA HIS A 182 1.93 20.90 11.86
C HIS A 182 1.55 19.90 12.96
N LEU A 183 2.23 19.89 14.11
CA LEU A 183 1.87 19.06 15.27
C LEU A 183 0.42 19.28 15.72
N ARG A 184 -0.01 20.54 15.87
CA ARG A 184 -1.40 20.85 16.21
C ARG A 184 -2.38 20.32 15.18
N THR A 185 -2.08 20.54 13.91
CA THR A 185 -2.90 20.04 12.79
C THR A 185 -3.04 18.51 12.83
N LEU A 186 -1.96 17.78 13.11
CA LEU A 186 -2.02 16.33 13.26
C LEU A 186 -2.82 15.90 14.49
N CYS A 187 -2.63 16.56 15.63
CA CYS A 187 -3.42 16.28 16.83
C CYS A 187 -4.91 16.48 16.59
N LEU A 188 -5.30 17.57 15.91
CA LEU A 188 -6.69 17.83 15.53
C LEU A 188 -7.20 16.79 14.53
N LYS A 189 -6.44 16.52 13.45
CA LYS A 189 -6.78 15.55 12.41
C LYS A 189 -7.08 14.16 13.00
N TYR A 190 -6.28 13.71 13.93
CA TYR A 190 -6.38 12.38 14.53
C TYR A 190 -7.09 12.37 15.88
N ARG A 191 -7.70 13.48 16.31
CA ARG A 191 -8.39 13.62 17.61
C ARG A 191 -7.51 13.18 18.79
N LEU A 192 -6.24 13.53 18.72
CA LEU A 192 -5.28 13.34 19.80
C LEU A 192 -5.39 14.48 20.84
N PRO A 193 -4.91 14.29 22.07
CA PRO A 193 -4.86 15.35 23.06
C PRO A 193 -4.06 16.57 22.58
N ASP A 194 -4.43 17.76 23.05
CA ASP A 194 -3.73 19.00 22.75
C ASP A 194 -2.26 18.92 23.16
N PRO A 195 -1.30 19.19 22.26
CA PRO A 195 0.13 19.06 22.55
C PRO A 195 0.61 19.99 23.67
N LEU A 196 0.03 21.19 23.81
CA LEU A 196 0.37 22.09 24.94
C LEU A 196 -0.09 21.54 26.28
N LYS A 197 -1.27 20.91 26.33
CA LYS A 197 -1.75 20.26 27.55
C LYS A 197 -0.87 19.07 27.93
N LEU A 198 -0.42 18.31 26.93
CA LEU A 198 0.49 17.19 27.17
C LEU A 198 1.84 17.66 27.72
N LEU A 199 2.44 18.69 27.13
CA LEU A 199 3.73 19.23 27.57
C LEU A 199 3.68 19.84 28.97
N LYS A 200 2.53 20.38 29.41
CA LYS A 200 2.31 20.94 30.74
C LYS A 200 1.92 19.86 31.79
N ASN A 201 1.55 18.68 31.33
CA ASN A 201 1.09 17.61 32.21
C ASN A 201 2.27 16.80 32.74
N GLU A 202 2.44 16.75 34.05
CA GLU A 202 3.47 15.96 34.72
C GLU A 202 3.19 14.45 34.71
N GLN A 203 1.99 14.01 34.30
CA GLN A 203 1.68 12.60 34.17
C GLN A 203 2.50 11.96 33.03
N ALA A 204 3.47 11.15 33.41
CA ALA A 204 4.27 10.39 32.46
C ALA A 204 3.40 9.36 31.72
N TRP A 205 3.31 9.49 30.43
CA TRP A 205 2.76 8.44 29.56
C TRP A 205 3.88 7.45 29.21
N SER A 206 3.56 6.15 29.17
CA SER A 206 4.52 5.20 28.62
C SER A 206 4.58 5.33 27.09
N LYS A 207 5.77 5.07 26.53
CA LYS A 207 5.99 5.03 25.07
C LYS A 207 5.00 4.07 24.41
N GLN A 208 4.74 2.93 25.04
CA GLN A 208 3.80 1.94 24.52
C GLN A 208 2.39 2.53 24.42
N ARG A 209 1.87 3.13 25.49
CA ARG A 209 0.53 3.74 25.50
C ARG A 209 0.37 4.81 24.43
N TRP A 210 1.37 5.67 24.27
CA TRP A 210 1.35 6.71 23.23
C TRP A 210 1.36 6.10 21.83
N SER A 211 2.22 5.11 21.58
CA SER A 211 2.32 4.40 20.31
C SER A 211 1.02 3.67 19.95
N GLU A 212 0.39 3.01 20.90
CA GLU A 212 -0.90 2.32 20.71
C GLU A 212 -2.01 3.31 20.39
N LEU A 213 -2.10 4.42 21.16
CA LEU A 213 -3.09 5.47 20.92
C LEU A 213 -2.94 6.07 19.51
N THR A 214 -1.73 6.53 19.17
CA THR A 214 -1.48 7.19 17.88
C THR A 214 -1.72 6.26 16.72
N LYS A 215 -1.26 5.02 16.80
CA LYS A 215 -1.50 3.98 15.79
C LYS A 215 -3.00 3.70 15.62
N THR A 216 -3.73 3.57 16.72
CA THR A 216 -5.18 3.33 16.68
C THR A 216 -5.92 4.50 16.03
N MET A 217 -5.64 5.72 16.47
CA MET A 217 -6.35 6.90 15.95
C MET A 217 -6.04 7.18 14.48
N ILE A 218 -4.79 6.97 14.05
CA ILE A 218 -4.40 7.08 12.64
C ILE A 218 -5.07 5.98 11.81
N THR A 219 -5.13 4.75 12.30
CA THR A 219 -5.82 3.65 11.60
C THR A 219 -7.31 3.94 11.46
N VAL A 220 -7.97 4.38 12.54
CA VAL A 220 -9.40 4.76 12.54
C VAL A 220 -9.69 5.89 11.57
N TYR A 221 -8.75 6.79 11.32
CA TYR A 221 -8.90 7.87 10.33
C TYR A 221 -8.75 7.35 8.89
N HIS A 222 -7.67 6.62 8.60
CA HIS A 222 -7.32 6.24 7.22
C HIS A 222 -8.12 5.05 6.69
N GLU A 223 -8.48 4.09 7.53
CA GLU A 223 -9.15 2.88 7.09
C GLU A 223 -10.53 3.15 6.47
N PRO A 224 -11.44 3.94 7.06
CA PRO A 224 -12.71 4.30 6.43
C PRO A 224 -12.55 5.07 5.12
N GLU A 225 -11.55 5.94 5.03
CA GLU A 225 -11.25 6.69 3.80
C GLU A 225 -10.86 5.72 2.67
N GLN A 226 -9.97 4.77 2.95
CA GLN A 226 -9.56 3.76 1.96
C GLN A 226 -10.71 2.82 1.59
N ARG A 227 -11.57 2.45 2.53
CA ARG A 227 -12.79 1.68 2.26
C ARG A 227 -13.75 2.44 1.34
N LEU A 228 -13.92 3.74 1.56
CA LEU A 228 -14.76 4.58 0.70
C LEU A 228 -14.19 4.66 -0.72
N LYS A 229 -12.87 4.87 -0.86
CA LYS A 229 -12.19 4.85 -2.16
C LYS A 229 -12.32 3.49 -2.86
N ALA A 230 -12.26 2.39 -2.11
CA ALA A 230 -12.44 1.05 -2.63
C ALA A 230 -13.85 0.83 -3.16
N ARG A 231 -14.89 1.20 -2.39
CA ARG A 231 -16.31 1.08 -2.79
C ARG A 231 -16.67 1.88 -4.05
N ARG A 232 -16.00 2.99 -4.30
CA ARG A 232 -16.21 3.82 -5.49
C ARG A 232 -15.50 3.30 -6.72
N ASN A 233 -14.69 2.25 -6.60
CA ASN A 233 -13.88 1.71 -7.68
C ASN A 233 -14.44 0.37 -8.15
N SER A 234 -15.04 0.36 -9.35
CA SER A 234 -15.63 -0.84 -9.97
C SER A 234 -14.66 -2.01 -10.21
N LYS A 235 -13.35 -1.75 -10.15
CA LYS A 235 -12.33 -2.81 -10.24
C LYS A 235 -12.23 -3.64 -8.95
N MET A 236 -12.80 -3.18 -7.85
CA MET A 236 -12.67 -3.80 -6.53
C MET A 236 -13.91 -4.60 -6.08
N ASP A 237 -14.79 -4.93 -6.99
CA ASP A 237 -16.06 -5.63 -6.68
C ASP A 237 -15.84 -6.98 -6.01
N TYR A 238 -14.73 -7.66 -6.32
CA TYR A 238 -14.43 -8.99 -5.78
C TYR A 238 -13.58 -8.97 -4.51
N LEU A 239 -12.84 -7.89 -4.22
CA LEU A 239 -11.95 -7.83 -3.07
C LEU A 239 -12.70 -7.45 -1.79
N ASN A 240 -12.56 -8.28 -0.77
CA ASN A 240 -13.11 -7.99 0.54
C ASN A 240 -12.34 -6.88 1.26
N VAL A 241 -12.90 -5.67 1.28
CA VAL A 241 -12.36 -4.53 2.03
C VAL A 241 -13.07 -4.27 3.36
N GLN A 242 -14.15 -5.02 3.66
CA GLN A 242 -14.93 -4.79 4.89
C GLN A 242 -14.32 -5.52 6.10
N LEU A 243 -13.86 -6.75 5.89
CA LEU A 243 -13.28 -7.58 6.95
C LEU A 243 -11.77 -7.45 7.06
N GLN A 244 -11.11 -6.92 6.02
CA GLN A 244 -9.68 -6.64 6.04
C GLN A 244 -9.42 -5.27 6.65
N GLY A 245 -8.55 -5.22 7.66
CA GLY A 245 -8.07 -3.97 8.24
C GLY A 245 -6.70 -3.59 7.67
N LEU A 246 -6.32 -2.33 7.88
CA LEU A 246 -4.96 -1.83 7.61
C LEU A 246 -4.04 -2.09 8.82
N SER A 247 -4.16 -3.27 9.42
CA SER A 247 -3.55 -3.61 10.73
C SER A 247 -2.21 -4.35 10.65
N GLY A 248 -1.60 -4.39 9.47
CA GLY A 248 -0.34 -5.12 9.23
C GLY A 248 -0.52 -6.60 8.88
N LYS A 249 -1.76 -7.11 8.84
CA LYS A 249 -2.04 -8.49 8.41
C LYS A 249 -2.36 -8.53 6.92
N PRO A 250 -1.62 -9.31 6.12
CA PRO A 250 -1.91 -9.44 4.69
C PRO A 250 -3.23 -10.19 4.47
N HIS A 251 -3.85 -9.94 3.31
CA HIS A 251 -5.05 -10.65 2.87
C HIS A 251 -4.78 -12.17 2.77
N PRO A 252 -5.73 -13.04 3.17
CA PRO A 252 -5.56 -14.49 3.12
C PRO A 252 -5.15 -15.03 1.74
N ALA A 253 -5.55 -14.37 0.66
CA ALA A 253 -5.13 -14.71 -0.70
C ALA A 253 -3.61 -14.65 -0.93
N LEU A 254 -2.85 -13.93 -0.08
CA LEU A 254 -1.38 -13.86 -0.13
C LEU A 254 -0.69 -14.92 0.74
N LEU A 255 -1.45 -15.62 1.57
CA LEU A 255 -0.92 -16.64 2.47
C LEU A 255 -0.73 -17.97 1.73
N ASN A 256 0.04 -18.88 2.33
CA ASN A 256 0.27 -20.25 1.84
C ASN A 256 0.78 -20.30 0.38
N VAL A 257 1.66 -19.39 0.02
CA VAL A 257 2.45 -19.47 -1.21
C VAL A 257 3.74 -20.17 -0.85
N SER A 258 3.77 -21.49 -1.03
CA SER A 258 4.85 -22.34 -0.48
C SER A 258 6.04 -22.48 -1.42
N ASN A 259 5.85 -22.24 -2.71
CA ASN A 259 6.91 -22.44 -3.69
C ASN A 259 6.89 -21.35 -4.79
N THR A 260 7.97 -21.30 -5.54
CA THR A 260 8.20 -20.33 -6.61
C THR A 260 7.26 -20.51 -7.80
N GLN A 261 6.76 -21.72 -8.01
CA GLN A 261 5.82 -22.04 -9.09
C GLN A 261 4.42 -21.47 -8.83
N ASP A 262 4.10 -21.16 -7.56
CA ASP A 262 2.81 -20.56 -7.18
C ASP A 262 2.78 -19.05 -7.42
N ILE A 263 3.93 -18.39 -7.55
CA ILE A 263 3.99 -16.94 -7.76
C ILE A 263 3.30 -16.49 -9.07
N PRO A 264 3.50 -17.15 -10.23
CA PRO A 264 2.75 -16.84 -11.44
C PRO A 264 1.23 -17.06 -11.29
N LYS A 265 0.82 -18.10 -10.55
CA LYS A 265 -0.59 -18.39 -10.27
C LYS A 265 -1.19 -17.32 -9.38
N LEU A 266 -0.49 -16.94 -8.31
CA LEU A 266 -0.88 -15.84 -7.45
C LEU A 266 -1.06 -14.53 -8.23
N ARG A 267 -0.14 -14.20 -9.14
CA ARG A 267 -0.24 -12.98 -9.96
C ARG A 267 -1.53 -12.96 -10.80
N GLN A 268 -1.89 -14.06 -11.44
CA GLN A 268 -3.11 -14.12 -12.23
C GLN A 268 -4.36 -13.98 -11.36
N HIS A 269 -4.36 -14.65 -10.22
CA HIS A 269 -5.44 -14.53 -9.24
C HIS A 269 -5.59 -13.08 -8.74
N LEU A 270 -4.49 -12.43 -8.33
CA LEU A 270 -4.53 -11.04 -7.87
C LEU A 270 -5.00 -10.06 -8.95
N LYS A 271 -4.59 -10.25 -10.20
CA LYS A 271 -5.08 -9.43 -11.33
C LYS A 271 -6.59 -9.56 -11.52
N MET A 272 -7.14 -10.76 -11.39
CA MET A 272 -8.58 -10.98 -11.48
C MET A 272 -9.30 -10.40 -10.25
N LEU A 273 -8.77 -10.64 -9.05
CA LEU A 273 -9.32 -10.14 -7.79
C LEU A 273 -9.39 -8.60 -7.71
N THR A 274 -8.39 -7.91 -8.28
CA THR A 274 -8.29 -6.44 -8.27
C THR A 274 -8.83 -5.77 -9.54
N GLY A 275 -9.47 -6.53 -10.43
CA GLY A 275 -9.98 -6.01 -11.70
C GLY A 275 -8.88 -5.50 -12.67
N ASP A 276 -7.64 -5.92 -12.46
CA ASP A 276 -6.48 -5.56 -13.30
C ASP A 276 -6.26 -6.55 -14.46
N TYR A 277 -7.09 -7.61 -14.52
CA TYR A 277 -7.06 -8.57 -15.61
C TYR A 277 -7.76 -8.02 -16.85
N LEU A 278 -7.07 -8.05 -17.99
CA LEU A 278 -7.60 -7.52 -19.25
C LEU A 278 -8.64 -8.46 -19.86
N THR A 279 -9.91 -8.11 -19.71
CA THR A 279 -11.07 -8.74 -20.38
C THR A 279 -11.49 -7.92 -21.58
N ALA A 280 -12.30 -8.51 -22.51
CA ALA A 280 -12.82 -7.75 -23.64
C ALA A 280 -13.80 -6.64 -23.19
N GLU A 281 -14.60 -6.90 -22.14
CA GLU A 281 -15.45 -5.87 -21.53
C GLU A 281 -14.63 -4.69 -21.00
N ARG A 282 -13.54 -4.97 -20.29
CA ARG A 282 -12.66 -3.93 -19.77
C ARG A 282 -12.01 -3.12 -20.90
N LEU A 283 -11.51 -3.81 -21.92
CA LEU A 283 -10.93 -3.17 -23.09
C LEU A 283 -11.97 -2.30 -23.82
N ALA A 284 -13.22 -2.77 -23.90
CA ALA A 284 -14.32 -2.02 -24.50
C ALA A 284 -14.60 -0.70 -23.77
N LEU A 285 -14.56 -0.70 -22.43
CA LEU A 285 -14.72 0.51 -21.63
C LEU A 285 -13.59 1.52 -21.86
N ASP A 286 -12.36 1.03 -22.03
CA ASP A 286 -11.18 1.90 -22.19
C ASP A 286 -11.01 2.41 -23.66
N THR A 287 -11.46 1.64 -24.67
CA THR A 287 -11.16 1.91 -26.11
C THR A 287 -12.40 1.97 -27.02
N GLY A 288 -13.60 1.74 -26.49
CA GLY A 288 -14.82 1.61 -27.31
C GLY A 288 -14.87 0.34 -28.16
N SER A 289 -13.98 -0.64 -27.93
CA SER A 289 -13.93 -1.89 -28.70
C SER A 289 -15.09 -2.82 -28.36
N ASN A 290 -15.24 -3.93 -29.10
CA ASN A 290 -16.35 -4.87 -28.89
C ASN A 290 -16.11 -5.71 -27.60
N PRO A 291 -17.06 -5.73 -26.64
CA PRO A 291 -16.94 -6.49 -25.39
C PRO A 291 -17.13 -8.02 -25.55
N LYS A 292 -17.45 -8.50 -26.77
CA LYS A 292 -17.73 -9.92 -27.04
C LYS A 292 -16.53 -10.82 -26.80
N CYS A 293 -16.78 -12.00 -26.25
CA CYS A 293 -15.78 -13.04 -26.15
C CYS A 293 -15.37 -13.54 -27.55
N LYS A 294 -14.11 -13.40 -27.91
CA LYS A 294 -13.59 -13.84 -29.22
C LYS A 294 -13.54 -15.37 -29.36
N LEU A 295 -13.65 -16.12 -28.29
CA LEU A 295 -13.55 -17.58 -28.29
C LEU A 295 -14.90 -18.30 -28.43
N CYS A 296 -15.93 -17.84 -27.71
CA CYS A 296 -17.25 -18.47 -27.72
C CYS A 296 -18.37 -17.54 -28.21
N LEU A 297 -18.03 -16.33 -28.63
CA LEU A 297 -18.93 -15.31 -29.17
C LEU A 297 -20.00 -14.81 -28.20
N ALA A 298 -19.89 -15.11 -26.91
CA ALA A 298 -20.79 -14.57 -25.90
C ALA A 298 -20.76 -13.03 -25.91
N PRO A 299 -21.87 -12.33 -25.63
CA PRO A 299 -22.00 -10.89 -25.81
C PRO A 299 -21.02 -10.08 -24.93
N THR A 300 -20.63 -10.61 -23.76
CA THR A 300 -19.74 -9.93 -22.84
C THR A 300 -18.70 -10.90 -22.29
N GLU A 301 -17.42 -10.52 -22.36
CA GLU A 301 -16.30 -11.25 -21.76
C GLU A 301 -15.80 -10.48 -20.53
N ASN A 302 -16.31 -10.82 -19.37
CA ASN A 302 -15.83 -10.37 -18.06
C ASN A 302 -15.15 -11.52 -17.30
N ILE A 303 -14.72 -11.25 -16.07
CA ILE A 303 -14.03 -12.26 -15.24
C ILE A 303 -14.93 -13.44 -14.94
N ASP A 304 -16.21 -13.20 -14.64
CA ASP A 304 -17.21 -14.24 -14.40
C ASP A 304 -17.37 -15.16 -15.63
N HIS A 305 -17.46 -14.56 -16.83
CA HIS A 305 -17.50 -15.32 -18.07
C HIS A 305 -16.25 -16.21 -18.24
N ILE A 306 -15.05 -15.66 -18.03
CA ILE A 306 -13.79 -16.38 -18.23
C ILE A 306 -13.66 -17.55 -17.26
N LEU A 307 -14.02 -17.38 -15.99
CA LEU A 307 -13.86 -18.42 -14.96
C LEU A 307 -14.94 -19.48 -14.97
N THR A 308 -16.19 -19.11 -15.28
CA THR A 308 -17.33 -20.00 -15.01
C THR A 308 -18.23 -20.27 -16.22
N LYS A 309 -18.34 -19.37 -17.20
CA LYS A 309 -19.35 -19.41 -18.28
C LYS A 309 -18.80 -19.67 -19.68
N CYS A 310 -17.49 -19.46 -19.91
CA CYS A 310 -16.92 -19.60 -21.24
C CYS A 310 -16.90 -21.06 -21.70
N ARG A 311 -17.62 -21.36 -22.80
CA ARG A 311 -17.66 -22.71 -23.40
C ARG A 311 -16.31 -23.17 -23.90
N ALA A 312 -15.45 -22.25 -24.37
CA ALA A 312 -14.13 -22.58 -24.90
C ALA A 312 -13.13 -23.00 -23.82
N THR A 313 -13.43 -22.75 -22.54
CA THR A 313 -12.60 -23.14 -21.39
C THR A 313 -13.38 -24.01 -20.40
N ALA A 314 -14.44 -24.68 -20.85
CA ALA A 314 -15.30 -25.51 -20.01
C ALA A 314 -14.56 -26.68 -19.37
N ASP A 315 -13.54 -27.23 -20.05
CA ASP A 315 -12.64 -28.28 -19.57
C ASP A 315 -11.92 -27.85 -18.26
N ILE A 316 -11.52 -26.61 -18.15
CA ILE A 316 -10.90 -26.07 -16.94
C ILE A 316 -11.88 -26.11 -15.76
N LYS A 317 -13.12 -25.67 -15.99
CA LYS A 317 -14.18 -25.73 -14.98
C LYS A 317 -14.44 -27.17 -14.54
N GLN A 318 -14.60 -28.09 -15.49
CA GLN A 318 -14.85 -29.50 -15.18
C GLN A 318 -13.76 -30.14 -14.35
N ARG A 319 -12.50 -29.75 -14.56
CA ARG A 319 -11.34 -30.27 -13.82
C ARG A 319 -11.19 -29.62 -12.44
N MET A 320 -11.32 -28.28 -12.35
CA MET A 320 -11.00 -27.55 -11.13
C MET A 320 -12.13 -27.51 -10.11
N LEU A 321 -13.39 -27.66 -10.59
CA LEU A 321 -14.57 -27.55 -9.73
C LEU A 321 -14.62 -28.66 -8.66
N PRO A 322 -14.41 -29.96 -8.98
CA PRO A 322 -14.40 -31.01 -7.98
C PRO A 322 -13.33 -30.79 -6.91
N GLU A 323 -12.12 -30.34 -7.31
CA GLU A 323 -11.02 -30.05 -6.39
C GLU A 323 -11.36 -28.94 -5.41
N LEU A 324 -12.01 -27.85 -5.92
CA LEU A 324 -12.48 -26.75 -5.09
C LEU A 324 -13.57 -27.23 -4.10
N LEU A 325 -14.57 -27.97 -4.59
CA LEU A 325 -15.66 -28.47 -3.75
C LEU A 325 -15.18 -29.41 -2.65
N ASN A 326 -14.24 -30.29 -2.95
CA ASN A 326 -13.63 -31.18 -1.96
C ASN A 326 -12.90 -30.37 -0.88
N SER A 327 -12.16 -29.33 -1.26
CA SER A 327 -11.47 -28.44 -0.31
C SER A 327 -12.46 -27.68 0.57
N VAL A 328 -13.59 -27.26 0.01
CA VAL A 328 -14.66 -26.58 0.74
C VAL A 328 -15.38 -27.53 1.68
N ALA A 329 -15.71 -28.74 1.24
CA ALA A 329 -16.39 -29.74 2.08
C ALA A 329 -15.59 -30.09 3.34
N ILE A 330 -14.26 -30.13 3.23
CA ILE A 330 -13.38 -30.33 4.38
C ILE A 330 -13.33 -29.09 5.29
N ALA A 331 -13.30 -27.88 4.70
CA ALA A 331 -13.17 -26.64 5.46
C ALA A 331 -14.47 -26.19 6.14
N GLN A 332 -15.61 -26.42 5.49
CA GLN A 332 -16.94 -26.01 5.92
C GLN A 332 -18.01 -26.92 5.27
N PRO A 333 -18.34 -28.07 5.89
CA PRO A 333 -19.27 -29.06 5.34
C PRO A 333 -20.65 -28.48 4.97
N ASP A 334 -21.13 -27.51 5.74
CA ASP A 334 -22.46 -26.89 5.55
C ASP A 334 -22.45 -25.73 4.54
N CYS A 335 -21.35 -25.56 3.79
CA CYS A 335 -21.25 -24.48 2.82
C CYS A 335 -22.21 -24.73 1.63
N ILE A 336 -23.12 -23.77 1.39
CA ILE A 336 -24.11 -23.83 0.31
C ILE A 336 -23.47 -23.94 -1.08
N ILE A 337 -22.22 -23.47 -1.25
CA ILE A 337 -21.50 -23.58 -2.53
C ILE A 337 -21.39 -25.03 -3.01
N LEU A 338 -21.53 -26.01 -2.11
CA LEU A 338 -21.55 -27.41 -2.43
C LEU A 338 -22.81 -27.81 -3.25
N ASN A 339 -23.90 -27.01 -3.18
CA ASN A 339 -25.15 -27.17 -3.94
C ASN A 339 -25.16 -26.25 -5.17
N LEU A 340 -24.23 -26.45 -6.06
CA LEU A 340 -23.91 -25.56 -7.20
C LEU A 340 -25.06 -25.21 -8.17
N PRO A 341 -26.05 -26.05 -8.51
CA PRO A 341 -27.09 -25.65 -9.47
C PRO A 341 -27.81 -24.37 -9.06
N THR A 342 -28.01 -24.17 -7.75
CA THR A 342 -28.72 -23.02 -7.19
C THR A 342 -27.82 -21.84 -6.83
N GLN A 343 -26.48 -22.03 -6.78
CA GLN A 343 -25.53 -21.05 -6.26
C GLN A 343 -24.45 -20.64 -7.26
N ALA A 344 -24.62 -20.94 -8.55
CA ALA A 344 -23.66 -20.64 -9.61
C ALA A 344 -23.27 -19.15 -9.67
N GLN A 345 -24.16 -18.24 -9.26
CA GLN A 345 -23.93 -16.80 -9.21
C GLN A 345 -22.82 -16.39 -8.24
N TYR A 346 -22.56 -17.17 -7.18
CA TYR A 346 -21.55 -16.87 -6.18
C TYR A 346 -20.18 -17.51 -6.49
N LEU A 347 -20.12 -18.41 -7.47
CA LEU A 347 -18.91 -19.20 -7.73
C LEU A 347 -17.71 -18.33 -8.09
N THR A 348 -17.87 -17.33 -8.93
CA THR A 348 -16.78 -16.41 -9.29
C THR A 348 -16.28 -15.63 -8.09
N GLN A 349 -17.18 -15.09 -7.27
CA GLN A 349 -16.80 -14.40 -6.03
C GLN A 349 -16.06 -15.34 -5.09
N PHE A 350 -16.52 -16.57 -4.95
CA PHE A 350 -15.89 -17.56 -4.09
C PHE A 350 -14.48 -17.96 -4.58
N ILE A 351 -14.28 -18.15 -5.88
CA ILE A 351 -12.96 -18.43 -6.48
C ILE A 351 -12.00 -17.27 -6.22
N LEU A 352 -12.47 -16.04 -6.35
CA LEU A 352 -11.61 -14.85 -6.21
C LEU A 352 -11.35 -14.49 -4.74
N ASP A 353 -12.40 -14.52 -3.92
CA ASP A 353 -12.30 -14.24 -2.48
C ASP A 353 -13.38 -15.00 -1.69
N CYS A 354 -13.03 -16.20 -1.23
CA CYS A 354 -13.92 -17.04 -0.41
C CYS A 354 -14.19 -16.43 0.99
N THR A 355 -13.50 -15.38 1.39
CA THR A 355 -13.71 -14.66 2.66
C THR A 355 -14.64 -13.46 2.50
N SER A 356 -15.09 -13.15 1.30
CA SER A 356 -15.84 -11.94 0.96
C SER A 356 -17.19 -11.86 1.69
N PRO A 357 -17.57 -10.71 2.25
CA PRO A 357 -18.91 -10.49 2.81
C PRO A 357 -20.01 -10.44 1.75
N ASN A 358 -19.64 -10.34 0.46
CA ASN A 358 -20.59 -10.43 -0.65
C ASN A 358 -21.11 -11.86 -0.86
N LEU A 359 -20.50 -12.84 -0.21
CA LEU A 359 -20.99 -14.22 -0.15
C LEU A 359 -22.04 -14.36 0.96
N PRO A 360 -23.07 -15.20 0.78
CA PRO A 360 -23.95 -15.60 1.88
C PRO A 360 -23.15 -16.12 3.07
N GLY A 361 -23.63 -15.89 4.29
CA GLY A 361 -22.89 -16.23 5.50
C GLY A 361 -22.46 -17.70 5.59
N ASN A 362 -23.30 -18.61 5.07
CA ASN A 362 -23.01 -20.04 4.99
C ASN A 362 -22.14 -20.47 3.78
N CYS A 363 -21.78 -19.53 2.88
CA CYS A 363 -20.78 -19.75 1.83
C CYS A 363 -19.42 -19.17 2.18
N ARG A 364 -19.37 -18.21 3.11
CA ARG A 364 -18.17 -17.48 3.42
C ARG A 364 -17.26 -18.26 4.34
N ILE A 365 -16.00 -18.44 3.95
CA ILE A 365 -14.97 -19.04 4.81
C ILE A 365 -14.37 -17.97 5.71
N ALA A 366 -14.29 -18.24 7.01
CA ALA A 366 -13.64 -17.30 7.93
C ALA A 366 -12.15 -17.15 7.62
N ALA A 367 -11.64 -15.92 7.62
CA ALA A 367 -10.25 -15.64 7.27
C ALA A 367 -9.21 -16.33 8.20
N HIS A 368 -9.63 -16.70 9.42
CA HIS A 368 -8.80 -17.44 10.39
C HIS A 368 -8.96 -18.96 10.27
N ASN A 369 -9.83 -19.46 9.37
CA ASN A 369 -9.95 -20.91 9.14
C ASN A 369 -8.60 -21.45 8.61
N PRO A 370 -8.02 -22.50 9.23
CA PRO A 370 -6.74 -23.03 8.84
C PRO A 370 -6.69 -23.55 7.38
N LEU A 371 -7.84 -23.92 6.83
CA LEU A 371 -7.96 -24.44 5.46
C LEU A 371 -8.22 -23.35 4.40
N VAL A 372 -8.37 -22.08 4.80
CA VAL A 372 -8.58 -20.97 3.86
C VAL A 372 -7.44 -20.88 2.82
N GLY A 373 -6.21 -21.17 3.24
CA GLY A 373 -5.06 -21.20 2.35
C GLY A 373 -5.12 -22.31 1.29
N THR A 374 -5.69 -23.48 1.63
CA THR A 374 -5.89 -24.58 0.66
C THR A 374 -6.91 -24.18 -0.39
N ILE A 375 -8.01 -23.54 0.00
CA ILE A 375 -9.01 -23.03 -0.92
C ILE A 375 -8.40 -21.99 -1.87
N PHE A 376 -7.64 -21.03 -1.35
CA PHE A 376 -6.93 -20.05 -2.20
C PHE A 376 -5.88 -20.71 -3.09
N HIS A 377 -5.26 -21.82 -2.68
CA HIS A 377 -4.34 -22.56 -3.54
C HIS A 377 -5.07 -23.09 -4.78
N VAL A 378 -6.20 -23.78 -4.62
CA VAL A 378 -7.03 -24.26 -5.73
C VAL A 378 -7.53 -23.11 -6.60
N SER A 379 -8.01 -22.04 -5.98
CA SER A 379 -8.47 -20.83 -6.67
C SER A 379 -7.38 -20.19 -7.55
N ARG A 380 -6.13 -20.10 -7.05
CA ARG A 380 -4.98 -19.64 -7.85
C ARG A 380 -4.70 -20.51 -9.04
N HIS A 381 -4.77 -21.85 -8.88
CA HIS A 381 -4.62 -22.80 -9.98
C HIS A 381 -5.70 -22.62 -11.03
N TRP A 382 -6.96 -22.44 -10.61
CA TRP A 382 -8.08 -22.18 -11.51
C TRP A 382 -7.88 -20.91 -12.34
N CYS A 383 -7.62 -19.77 -11.68
CA CYS A 383 -7.38 -18.50 -12.35
C CYS A 383 -6.20 -18.57 -13.35
N PHE A 384 -5.14 -19.27 -12.98
CA PHE A 384 -3.98 -19.46 -13.85
C PHE A 384 -4.31 -20.34 -15.05
N ALA A 385 -4.96 -21.49 -14.84
CA ALA A 385 -5.34 -22.40 -15.90
C ALA A 385 -6.30 -21.74 -16.90
N ALA A 386 -7.32 -21.03 -16.42
CA ALA A 386 -8.25 -20.28 -17.26
C ALA A 386 -7.54 -19.20 -18.09
N SER A 387 -6.63 -18.43 -17.47
CA SER A 387 -5.82 -17.41 -18.15
C SER A 387 -4.92 -18.01 -19.24
N GLN A 388 -4.23 -19.11 -18.94
CA GLN A 388 -3.33 -19.78 -19.87
C GLN A 388 -4.09 -20.40 -21.05
N SER A 389 -5.21 -21.08 -20.79
CA SER A 389 -6.06 -21.67 -21.83
C SER A 389 -6.62 -20.59 -22.76
N ARG A 390 -7.19 -19.52 -22.18
CA ARG A 390 -7.66 -18.35 -22.96
C ARG A 390 -6.54 -17.77 -23.82
N GLY A 391 -5.36 -17.56 -23.27
CA GLY A 391 -4.21 -16.99 -24.00
C GLY A 391 -3.75 -17.87 -25.17
N ARG A 392 -3.73 -19.22 -24.99
CA ARG A 392 -3.38 -20.16 -26.06
C ARG A 392 -4.42 -20.15 -27.18
N LEU A 393 -5.71 -20.23 -26.83
CA LEU A 393 -6.81 -20.24 -27.81
C LEU A 393 -6.87 -18.93 -28.62
N LEU A 394 -6.67 -17.77 -27.99
CA LEU A 394 -6.61 -16.49 -28.69
C LEU A 394 -5.43 -16.41 -29.66
N LYS A 395 -4.26 -16.94 -29.29
CA LYS A 395 -3.09 -17.02 -30.20
C LYS A 395 -3.36 -17.94 -31.42
N GLN A 396 -4.01 -19.07 -31.19
CA GLN A 396 -4.42 -19.97 -32.28
C GLN A 396 -5.42 -19.29 -33.23
N LEU A 397 -6.44 -18.61 -32.68
CA LEU A 397 -7.43 -17.87 -33.45
C LEU A 397 -6.80 -16.77 -34.32
N ASN A 398 -5.82 -16.05 -33.79
CA ASN A 398 -5.10 -15.02 -34.54
C ASN A 398 -4.22 -15.60 -35.66
N LYS A 399 -3.60 -16.78 -35.44
CA LYS A 399 -2.83 -17.46 -36.49
C LYS A 399 -3.67 -17.98 -37.66
N LEU A 400 -4.95 -18.30 -37.41
CA LEU A 400 -5.87 -18.74 -38.44
C LEU A 400 -6.45 -17.60 -39.30
N LYS A 401 -6.23 -16.35 -38.90
CA LYS A 401 -6.67 -15.14 -39.60
C LYS A 401 -5.61 -14.53 -40.54
N HIS A 402 -4.37 -15.01 -40.43
CA HIS A 402 -3.24 -14.71 -41.28
C HIS A 402 -2.87 -15.93 -42.13
#